data_6ecfbc5b69ebe02e2a7eee537a7a79e3
#
_entry.id   6ecfbc5b69ebe02e2a7eee537a7a79e3
#
_cell.length_a   1.000
_cell.length_b   1.000
_cell.length_c   1.000
_cell.angle_alpha   90.00
_cell.angle_beta   90.00
_cell.angle_gamma   90.00
#
_symmetry.space_group_name_H-M   'P 1'
#
loop_
_entity.id
_entity.type
_entity.pdbx_description
1 polymer ?
#
loop_
_entity_poly.entity_id
_entity_poly.type
_entity_poly.pdbx_seq_one_letter_code
_entity_poly.pdbx_strand_id
1 'polypeptide(L)'
;MTLPIDHPPVATPKIGVLLVNLGTPDEPTTPAVKRYLKQFLSDRRVVEIPPIIWQPILRAIILNTRPQKSAEAYAKVWTEKGSPLAFFTAGQAEALQIRMGPSADVRYAMRYGNPSVADQLAAMKTAGCNRILIAPMYPQYSGATTGTVLDEAYAALTAMRWHPAIRTLPAYHDDAAYIGALKTSLEASLSALDFEPEAIVISFHGMPERTLHLGDPYHCHCQKTARLLSQAMGRELVVSFQSRFGRAKWLEPATDDTIMRLAREGTKKIAIFAPGFSVDCLETLEELAMQGHEQFEEEGGTHYAYLPCLNDSEVGMDMVEAIVRRELAGWI
;
A
#
# COMPACT_ATOMS: atom_id res chain seq x y z
N MET A 1 18.36 14.02 -42.02
CA MET A 1 18.80 12.64 -41.82
C MET A 1 17.62 11.73 -42.15
N THR A 2 17.79 10.81 -43.09
CA THR A 2 16.74 9.80 -43.40
C THR A 2 16.98 8.58 -42.52
N LEU A 3 15.92 8.08 -41.90
CA LEU A 3 15.97 6.82 -41.15
C LEU A 3 16.29 5.66 -42.09
N PRO A 4 16.98 4.60 -41.64
CA PRO A 4 17.14 3.38 -42.40
C PRO A 4 15.79 2.80 -42.85
N ILE A 5 15.79 2.08 -44.00
CA ILE A 5 14.61 1.33 -44.44
C ILE A 5 14.25 0.33 -43.34
N ASP A 6 12.97 0.21 -43.03
CA ASP A 6 12.43 -0.67 -41.96
C ASP A 6 12.78 -0.26 -40.51
N HIS A 7 13.26 0.97 -40.30
CA HIS A 7 13.46 1.46 -38.94
C HIS A 7 12.11 1.64 -38.22
N PRO A 8 11.95 1.08 -37.01
CA PRO A 8 10.73 1.30 -36.24
C PRO A 8 10.46 2.80 -35.99
N PRO A 9 9.21 3.23 -35.87
CA PRO A 9 8.89 4.61 -35.56
C PRO A 9 9.58 5.04 -34.24
N VAL A 10 10.18 6.24 -34.27
CA VAL A 10 10.77 6.86 -33.06
C VAL A 10 9.71 7.75 -32.44
N ALA A 11 9.22 7.37 -31.28
CA ALA A 11 8.27 8.20 -30.53
C ALA A 11 8.97 9.44 -29.95
N THR A 12 8.23 10.53 -29.83
CA THR A 12 8.71 11.73 -29.08
C THR A 12 9.01 11.34 -27.63
N PRO A 13 10.21 11.67 -27.12
CA PRO A 13 10.59 11.34 -25.76
C PRO A 13 9.62 11.91 -24.74
N LYS A 14 9.20 11.08 -23.80
CA LYS A 14 8.32 11.45 -22.68
C LYS A 14 8.93 11.01 -21.35
N ILE A 15 8.47 11.64 -20.27
CA ILE A 15 8.71 11.21 -18.91
C ILE A 15 7.51 10.41 -18.45
N GLY A 16 7.75 9.30 -17.78
CA GLY A 16 6.71 8.47 -17.19
C GLY A 16 6.76 8.50 -15.67
N VAL A 17 5.59 8.37 -15.03
CA VAL A 17 5.44 8.11 -13.60
C VAL A 17 4.55 6.88 -13.45
N LEU A 18 5.07 5.84 -12.82
CA LEU A 18 4.34 4.61 -12.55
C LEU A 18 4.09 4.47 -11.06
N LEU A 19 2.87 4.77 -10.61
CA LEU A 19 2.43 4.51 -9.24
C LEU A 19 2.21 3.01 -9.08
N VAL A 20 2.81 2.38 -8.08
CA VAL A 20 2.67 0.92 -7.89
C VAL A 20 2.14 0.62 -6.49
N ASN A 21 1.02 -0.08 -6.43
CA ASN A 21 0.44 -0.58 -5.18
C ASN A 21 0.46 -2.12 -5.14
N LEU A 22 0.08 -2.70 -4.00
CA LEU A 22 0.17 -4.13 -3.73
C LEU A 22 -0.63 -4.97 -4.75
N GLY A 23 -1.86 -4.56 -4.95
CA GLY A 23 -2.78 -5.27 -5.82
C GLY A 23 -3.93 -5.94 -5.06
N THR A 24 -4.82 -6.48 -5.84
CA THR A 24 -6.09 -7.03 -5.40
C THR A 24 -6.58 -8.06 -6.42
N PRO A 25 -7.47 -9.01 -6.06
CA PRO A 25 -8.09 -9.87 -7.06
C PRO A 25 -8.95 -9.05 -8.04
N ASP A 26 -9.14 -9.57 -9.25
CA ASP A 26 -9.99 -8.92 -10.28
C ASP A 26 -11.47 -8.87 -9.86
N GLU A 27 -11.91 -9.84 -9.05
CA GLU A 27 -13.28 -10.01 -8.59
C GLU A 27 -13.30 -10.60 -7.16
N PRO A 28 -14.34 -10.35 -6.35
CA PRO A 28 -14.48 -10.94 -5.02
C PRO A 28 -14.97 -12.39 -5.09
N THR A 29 -14.49 -13.18 -6.08
CA THR A 29 -14.86 -14.58 -6.29
C THR A 29 -13.72 -15.52 -5.90
N THR A 30 -14.06 -16.71 -5.42
CA THR A 30 -13.08 -17.73 -5.03
C THR A 30 -12.04 -18.01 -6.11
N PRO A 31 -12.39 -18.16 -7.41
CA PRO A 31 -11.39 -18.37 -8.47
C PRO A 31 -10.44 -17.17 -8.67
N ALA A 32 -10.96 -15.93 -8.65
CA ALA A 32 -10.14 -14.73 -8.80
C ALA A 32 -9.20 -14.54 -7.60
N VAL A 33 -9.72 -14.68 -6.39
CA VAL A 33 -8.92 -14.64 -5.16
C VAL A 33 -7.86 -15.75 -5.13
N LYS A 34 -8.18 -16.95 -5.62
CA LYS A 34 -7.19 -18.05 -5.72
C LYS A 34 -6.04 -17.70 -6.66
N ARG A 35 -6.30 -17.03 -7.81
CA ARG A 35 -5.25 -16.56 -8.72
C ARG A 35 -4.36 -15.52 -8.06
N TYR A 36 -4.98 -14.52 -7.43
CA TYR A 36 -4.29 -13.47 -6.70
C TYR A 36 -3.41 -14.03 -5.56
N LEU A 37 -3.97 -14.85 -4.67
CA LEU A 37 -3.23 -15.47 -3.57
C LEU A 37 -2.10 -16.36 -4.06
N LYS A 38 -2.27 -17.05 -5.18
CA LYS A 38 -1.18 -17.85 -5.78
C LYS A 38 0.00 -16.97 -6.18
N GLN A 39 -0.25 -15.84 -6.84
CA GLN A 39 0.81 -14.89 -7.23
C GLN A 39 1.47 -14.28 -5.99
N PHE A 40 0.68 -13.73 -5.08
CA PHE A 40 1.13 -13.06 -3.86
C PHE A 40 1.96 -13.99 -2.95
N LEU A 41 1.43 -15.15 -2.62
CA LEU A 41 2.08 -16.09 -1.70
C LEU A 41 3.19 -16.92 -2.35
N SER A 42 3.37 -16.84 -3.67
CA SER A 42 4.53 -17.43 -4.36
C SER A 42 5.77 -16.56 -4.33
N ASP A 43 5.61 -15.28 -3.96
CA ASP A 43 6.74 -14.35 -3.88
C ASP A 43 7.63 -14.68 -2.67
N ARG A 44 8.93 -14.82 -2.92
CA ARG A 44 9.91 -15.17 -1.90
C ARG A 44 10.18 -14.04 -0.90
N ARG A 45 9.86 -12.78 -1.28
CA ARG A 45 9.94 -11.66 -0.34
C ARG A 45 8.74 -11.58 0.59
N VAL A 46 7.61 -12.18 0.20
CA VAL A 46 6.40 -12.26 1.04
C VAL A 46 6.47 -13.49 1.95
N VAL A 47 6.85 -14.64 1.38
CA VAL A 47 7.00 -15.89 2.14
C VAL A 47 8.44 -16.39 2.00
N GLU A 48 9.25 -16.13 3.01
CA GLU A 48 10.69 -16.45 3.05
C GLU A 48 10.98 -17.93 3.37
N ILE A 49 10.00 -18.81 3.23
CA ILE A 49 10.20 -20.27 3.36
C ILE A 49 10.81 -20.80 2.06
N PRO A 50 11.80 -21.70 2.10
CA PRO A 50 12.38 -22.29 0.89
C PRO A 50 11.30 -22.84 -0.05
N PRO A 51 11.35 -22.51 -1.37
CA PRO A 51 10.28 -22.85 -2.31
C PRO A 51 9.95 -24.35 -2.39
N ILE A 52 10.95 -25.20 -2.20
CA ILE A 52 10.76 -26.65 -2.20
C ILE A 52 9.83 -27.14 -1.09
N ILE A 53 9.81 -26.43 0.05
CA ILE A 53 8.92 -26.71 1.18
C ILE A 53 7.59 -25.98 0.99
N TRP A 54 7.67 -24.68 0.61
CA TRP A 54 6.50 -23.82 0.59
C TRP A 54 5.53 -24.13 -0.56
N GLN A 55 6.04 -24.36 -1.78
CA GLN A 55 5.17 -24.54 -2.95
C GLN A 55 4.20 -25.72 -2.83
N PRO A 56 4.58 -26.89 -2.29
CA PRO A 56 3.62 -27.97 -1.99
C PRO A 56 2.54 -27.54 -0.98
N ILE A 57 2.91 -26.87 0.11
CA ILE A 57 1.98 -26.38 1.14
C ILE A 57 1.02 -25.36 0.54
N LEU A 58 1.54 -24.39 -0.22
CA LEU A 58 0.74 -23.37 -0.89
C LEU A 58 -0.31 -24.01 -1.79
N ARG A 59 0.10 -24.94 -2.69
CA ARG A 59 -0.80 -25.51 -3.71
C ARG A 59 -1.77 -26.53 -3.14
N ALA A 60 -1.32 -27.39 -2.20
CA ALA A 60 -2.13 -28.47 -1.68
C ALA A 60 -3.05 -28.04 -0.53
N ILE A 61 -2.65 -27.06 0.28
CA ILE A 61 -3.39 -26.65 1.47
C ILE A 61 -3.94 -25.22 1.30
N ILE A 62 -3.08 -24.22 1.22
CA ILE A 62 -3.47 -22.82 1.32
C ILE A 62 -4.45 -22.43 0.21
N LEU A 63 -4.14 -22.75 -1.05
CA LEU A 63 -4.98 -22.41 -2.20
C LEU A 63 -6.26 -23.24 -2.33
N ASN A 64 -6.47 -24.20 -1.44
CA ASN A 64 -7.72 -24.97 -1.38
C ASN A 64 -8.58 -24.62 -0.15
N THR A 65 -8.01 -23.96 0.85
CA THR A 65 -8.73 -23.65 2.11
C THR A 65 -8.97 -22.15 2.30
N ARG A 66 -8.08 -21.27 1.89
CA ARG A 66 -8.19 -19.82 2.12
C ARG A 66 -9.01 -19.03 1.10
N PRO A 67 -9.03 -19.38 -0.21
CA PRO A 67 -9.64 -18.50 -1.21
C PRO A 67 -11.11 -18.20 -0.99
N GLN A 68 -11.89 -19.15 -0.52
CA GLN A 68 -13.33 -18.94 -0.23
C GLN A 68 -13.50 -17.91 0.89
N LYS A 69 -12.87 -18.13 2.05
CA LYS A 69 -12.96 -17.21 3.19
C LYS A 69 -12.45 -15.81 2.83
N SER A 70 -11.36 -15.72 2.06
CA SER A 70 -10.86 -14.42 1.60
C SER A 70 -11.82 -13.77 0.59
N ALA A 71 -12.48 -14.53 -0.29
CA ALA A 71 -13.50 -14.00 -1.20
C ALA A 71 -14.70 -13.42 -0.46
N GLU A 72 -15.14 -14.07 0.62
CA GLU A 72 -16.20 -13.57 1.50
C GLU A 72 -15.79 -12.24 2.17
N ALA A 73 -14.54 -12.11 2.62
CA ALA A 73 -14.02 -10.87 3.19
C ALA A 73 -13.92 -9.76 2.12
N TYR A 74 -13.41 -10.08 0.91
CA TYR A 74 -13.42 -9.12 -0.20
C TYR A 74 -14.82 -8.66 -0.58
N ALA A 75 -15.80 -9.56 -0.57
CA ALA A 75 -17.20 -9.23 -0.90
C ALA A 75 -17.81 -8.19 0.04
N LYS A 76 -17.41 -8.16 1.32
CA LYS A 76 -17.87 -7.17 2.30
C LYS A 76 -17.43 -5.74 1.98
N VAL A 77 -16.25 -5.58 1.38
CA VAL A 77 -15.64 -4.27 1.09
C VAL A 77 -15.71 -3.90 -0.40
N TRP A 78 -16.22 -4.80 -1.23
CA TRP A 78 -16.33 -4.59 -2.68
C TRP A 78 -17.41 -3.56 -3.00
N THR A 79 -17.10 -2.62 -3.87
CA THR A 79 -18.01 -1.56 -4.29
C THR A 79 -18.44 -1.73 -5.74
N GLU A 80 -19.38 -0.89 -6.21
CA GLU A 80 -19.75 -0.83 -7.64
C GLU A 80 -18.56 -0.45 -8.53
N LYS A 81 -17.54 0.25 -7.96
CA LYS A 81 -16.31 0.62 -8.65
C LYS A 81 -15.24 -0.48 -8.57
N GLY A 82 -15.53 -1.60 -7.93
CA GLY A 82 -14.59 -2.70 -7.70
C GLY A 82 -13.91 -2.64 -6.33
N SER A 83 -12.68 -3.19 -6.27
CA SER A 83 -11.87 -3.17 -5.04
C SER A 83 -11.46 -1.75 -4.67
N PRO A 84 -11.61 -1.33 -3.39
CA PRO A 84 -11.15 -0.02 -2.91
C PRO A 84 -9.70 0.27 -3.27
N LEU A 85 -8.79 -0.68 -3.04
CA LEU A 85 -7.38 -0.54 -3.40
C LEU A 85 -7.20 -0.21 -4.90
N ALA A 86 -7.95 -0.87 -5.78
CA ALA A 86 -7.82 -0.67 -7.21
C ALA A 86 -8.36 0.69 -7.65
N PHE A 87 -9.58 1.04 -7.25
CA PHE A 87 -10.17 2.28 -7.73
C PHE A 87 -9.52 3.54 -7.13
N PHE A 88 -9.11 3.52 -5.85
CA PHE A 88 -8.37 4.63 -5.27
C PHE A 88 -6.98 4.79 -5.88
N THR A 89 -6.26 3.69 -6.15
CA THR A 89 -4.95 3.78 -6.84
C THR A 89 -5.12 4.33 -8.27
N ALA A 90 -6.18 3.93 -8.98
CA ALA A 90 -6.52 4.51 -10.29
C ALA A 90 -6.86 6.00 -10.16
N GLY A 91 -7.66 6.40 -9.17
CA GLY A 91 -7.98 7.79 -8.85
C GLY A 91 -6.73 8.63 -8.55
N GLN A 92 -5.79 8.09 -7.78
CA GLN A 92 -4.50 8.76 -7.53
C GLN A 92 -3.72 8.99 -8.84
N ALA A 93 -3.68 8.01 -9.74
CA ALA A 93 -2.98 8.17 -11.02
C ALA A 93 -3.66 9.19 -11.92
N GLU A 94 -4.99 9.20 -11.98
CA GLU A 94 -5.77 10.19 -12.74
C GLU A 94 -5.59 11.60 -12.20
N ALA A 95 -5.72 11.78 -10.90
CA ALA A 95 -5.52 13.06 -10.24
C ALA A 95 -4.09 13.59 -10.43
N LEU A 96 -3.09 12.72 -10.30
CA LEU A 96 -1.70 13.11 -10.55
C LEU A 96 -1.46 13.43 -12.02
N GLN A 97 -2.09 12.71 -12.98
CA GLN A 97 -2.01 13.04 -14.41
C GLN A 97 -2.55 14.43 -14.70
N ILE A 98 -3.68 14.81 -14.10
CA ILE A 98 -4.26 16.15 -14.25
C ILE A 98 -3.29 17.21 -13.73
N ARG A 99 -2.70 17.02 -12.56
CA ARG A 99 -1.74 17.93 -11.91
C ARG A 99 -0.41 18.06 -12.67
N MET A 100 0.09 16.94 -13.23
CA MET A 100 1.31 16.93 -14.03
C MET A 100 1.10 17.47 -15.46
N GLY A 101 -0.14 17.44 -15.97
CA GLY A 101 -0.47 17.85 -17.33
C GLY A 101 0.36 17.09 -18.38
N PRO A 102 0.88 17.79 -19.42
CA PRO A 102 1.68 17.17 -20.46
C PRO A 102 3.13 16.83 -20.04
N SER A 103 3.55 17.22 -18.84
CA SER A 103 4.93 17.06 -18.37
C SER A 103 5.31 15.60 -18.12
N ALA A 104 4.33 14.74 -17.86
CA ALA A 104 4.54 13.31 -17.65
C ALA A 104 3.34 12.47 -18.12
N ASP A 105 3.61 11.22 -18.50
CA ASP A 105 2.61 10.15 -18.69
C ASP A 105 2.49 9.40 -17.37
N VAL A 106 1.40 9.62 -16.63
CA VAL A 106 1.18 9.02 -15.31
C VAL A 106 0.30 7.79 -15.46
N ARG A 107 0.76 6.66 -14.91
CA ARG A 107 0.02 5.41 -14.88
C ARG A 107 0.12 4.75 -13.53
N TYR A 108 -0.73 3.74 -13.30
CA TYR A 108 -0.62 2.89 -12.14
C TYR A 108 -0.44 1.42 -12.53
N ALA A 109 0.12 0.65 -11.62
CA ALA A 109 0.23 -0.79 -11.71
C ALA A 109 0.00 -1.45 -10.36
N MET A 110 -0.31 -2.73 -10.40
CA MET A 110 -0.39 -3.59 -9.25
C MET A 110 0.81 -4.54 -9.22
N ARG A 111 1.43 -4.70 -8.04
CA ARG A 111 2.49 -5.70 -7.88
C ARG A 111 1.94 -7.11 -8.09
N TYR A 112 0.73 -7.37 -7.61
CA TYR A 112 0.01 -8.62 -7.82
C TYR A 112 -1.38 -8.33 -8.41
N GLY A 113 -1.74 -9.03 -9.47
CA GLY A 113 -2.98 -8.78 -10.22
C GLY A 113 -2.80 -7.78 -11.35
N ASN A 114 -3.83 -7.01 -11.66
CA ASN A 114 -3.93 -6.16 -12.84
C ASN A 114 -4.21 -4.69 -12.51
N PRO A 115 -3.70 -3.74 -13.35
CA PRO A 115 -2.73 -3.94 -14.42
C PRO A 115 -1.33 -4.26 -13.89
N SER A 116 -0.60 -5.17 -14.53
CA SER A 116 0.71 -5.61 -14.05
C SER A 116 1.81 -4.55 -14.26
N VAL A 117 2.83 -4.58 -13.40
CA VAL A 117 4.02 -3.70 -13.54
C VAL A 117 4.69 -3.91 -14.90
N ALA A 118 4.83 -5.16 -15.34
CA ALA A 118 5.48 -5.48 -16.61
C ALA A 118 4.71 -4.91 -17.81
N ASP A 119 3.38 -5.08 -17.85
CA ASP A 119 2.55 -4.57 -18.94
C ASP A 119 2.57 -3.04 -18.98
N GLN A 120 2.50 -2.38 -17.83
CA GLN A 120 2.53 -0.92 -17.78
C GLN A 120 3.88 -0.35 -18.21
N LEU A 121 5.00 -0.94 -17.80
CA LEU A 121 6.33 -0.53 -18.28
C LEU A 121 6.48 -0.71 -19.78
N ALA A 122 5.98 -1.81 -20.35
CA ALA A 122 5.99 -2.04 -21.79
C ALA A 122 5.12 -1.02 -22.54
N ALA A 123 3.92 -0.73 -22.02
CA ALA A 123 3.01 0.26 -22.59
C ALA A 123 3.58 1.69 -22.53
N MET A 124 4.20 2.08 -21.41
CA MET A 124 4.87 3.37 -21.26
C MET A 124 6.03 3.53 -22.25
N LYS A 125 6.86 2.50 -22.39
CA LYS A 125 7.93 2.48 -23.38
C LYS A 125 7.38 2.66 -24.80
N THR A 126 6.31 1.95 -25.15
CA THR A 126 5.64 2.07 -26.46
C THR A 126 5.07 3.47 -26.69
N ALA A 127 4.57 4.11 -25.64
CA ALA A 127 4.09 5.50 -25.68
C ALA A 127 5.21 6.56 -25.78
N GLY A 128 6.50 6.13 -25.75
CA GLY A 128 7.66 7.01 -25.90
C GLY A 128 8.32 7.40 -24.57
N CYS A 129 7.94 6.84 -23.45
CA CYS A 129 8.61 7.13 -22.18
C CYS A 129 10.02 6.54 -22.21
N ASN A 130 11.03 7.41 -22.22
CA ASN A 130 12.45 7.06 -22.17
C ASN A 130 13.08 7.34 -20.78
N ARG A 131 12.33 7.89 -19.86
CA ARG A 131 12.65 8.11 -18.45
C ARG A 131 11.40 7.78 -17.65
N ILE A 132 11.49 6.89 -16.67
CA ILE A 132 10.35 6.49 -15.84
C ILE A 132 10.72 6.54 -14.37
N LEU A 133 9.92 7.25 -13.58
CA LEU A 133 9.92 7.15 -12.12
C LEU A 133 8.97 6.01 -11.72
N ILE A 134 9.50 5.00 -11.06
CA ILE A 134 8.69 3.96 -10.41
C ILE A 134 8.45 4.43 -8.98
N ALA A 135 7.19 4.60 -8.62
CA ALA A 135 6.76 5.12 -7.34
C ALA A 135 5.95 4.07 -6.56
N PRO A 136 6.61 3.23 -5.73
CA PRO A 136 5.91 2.34 -4.81
C PRO A 136 5.12 3.16 -3.79
N MET A 137 3.81 2.87 -3.67
CA MET A 137 2.89 3.64 -2.83
C MET A 137 2.89 3.15 -1.37
N TYR A 138 4.10 2.86 -0.87
CA TYR A 138 4.34 2.43 0.52
C TYR A 138 5.28 3.42 1.20
N PRO A 139 4.79 4.19 2.19
CA PRO A 139 5.63 5.17 2.88
C PRO A 139 6.82 4.54 3.60
N GLN A 140 6.59 3.40 4.25
CA GLN A 140 7.61 2.63 4.95
C GLN A 140 8.17 1.53 4.02
N TYR A 141 9.48 1.45 3.89
CA TYR A 141 10.12 0.38 3.12
C TYR A 141 9.97 -0.96 3.83
N SER A 142 9.65 -1.99 3.07
CA SER A 142 9.88 -3.39 3.43
C SER A 142 10.32 -4.19 2.20
N GLY A 143 11.08 -5.26 2.42
CA GLY A 143 11.38 -6.23 1.37
C GLY A 143 10.12 -6.81 0.73
N ALA A 144 9.07 -7.02 1.53
CA ALA A 144 7.78 -7.57 1.07
C ALA A 144 6.87 -6.55 0.34
N THR A 145 7.22 -5.27 0.31
CA THR A 145 6.47 -4.20 -0.37
C THR A 145 7.33 -3.52 -1.44
N THR A 146 8.05 -2.47 -1.11
CA THR A 146 8.93 -1.74 -2.04
C THR A 146 9.94 -2.67 -2.70
N GLY A 147 10.56 -3.58 -1.94
CA GLY A 147 11.54 -4.52 -2.47
C GLY A 147 10.99 -5.42 -3.57
N THR A 148 9.80 -6.00 -3.37
CA THR A 148 9.18 -6.87 -4.38
C THR A 148 8.68 -6.10 -5.62
N VAL A 149 8.22 -4.84 -5.46
CA VAL A 149 7.87 -3.97 -6.60
C VAL A 149 9.09 -3.74 -7.49
N LEU A 150 10.24 -3.45 -6.88
CA LEU A 150 11.48 -3.20 -7.63
C LEU A 150 12.01 -4.47 -8.30
N ASP A 151 11.93 -5.63 -7.65
CA ASP A 151 12.29 -6.91 -8.27
C ASP A 151 11.49 -7.17 -9.54
N GLU A 152 10.16 -6.96 -9.51
CA GLU A 152 9.29 -7.15 -10.68
C GLU A 152 9.61 -6.15 -11.79
N ALA A 153 9.79 -4.89 -11.42
CA ALA A 153 10.14 -3.85 -12.38
C ALA A 153 11.49 -4.14 -13.07
N TYR A 154 12.51 -4.51 -12.30
CA TYR A 154 13.82 -4.84 -12.86
C TYR A 154 13.79 -6.12 -13.71
N ALA A 155 12.99 -7.12 -13.35
CA ALA A 155 12.78 -8.30 -14.18
C ALA A 155 12.15 -7.93 -15.53
N ALA A 156 11.11 -7.11 -15.53
CA ALA A 156 10.47 -6.60 -16.74
C ALA A 156 11.44 -5.79 -17.62
N LEU A 157 12.24 -4.89 -17.01
CA LEU A 157 13.23 -4.08 -17.73
C LEU A 157 14.34 -4.94 -18.34
N THR A 158 14.83 -5.95 -17.64
CA THR A 158 15.89 -6.86 -18.13
C THR A 158 15.44 -7.64 -19.37
N ALA A 159 14.14 -7.93 -19.50
CA ALA A 159 13.59 -8.59 -20.68
C ALA A 159 13.52 -7.68 -21.94
N MET A 160 13.70 -6.36 -21.77
CA MET A 160 13.61 -5.41 -22.89
C MET A 160 14.92 -5.34 -23.68
N ARG A 161 14.84 -5.22 -25.02
CA ARG A 161 16.02 -4.98 -25.88
C ARG A 161 16.78 -3.71 -25.50
N TRP A 162 16.06 -2.64 -25.17
CA TRP A 162 16.56 -1.44 -24.50
C TRP A 162 15.47 -1.01 -23.49
N HIS A 163 15.87 -0.43 -22.39
CA HIS A 163 14.93 0.03 -21.37
C HIS A 163 15.09 1.55 -21.10
N PRO A 164 14.03 2.22 -20.68
CA PRO A 164 14.08 3.62 -20.23
C PRO A 164 15.09 3.83 -19.10
N ALA A 165 15.55 5.07 -18.93
CA ALA A 165 16.25 5.45 -17.70
C ALA A 165 15.26 5.39 -16.53
N ILE A 166 15.68 4.80 -15.41
CA ILE A 166 14.81 4.55 -14.27
C ILE A 166 15.27 5.34 -13.06
N ARG A 167 14.32 5.95 -12.38
CA ARG A 167 14.41 6.34 -10.97
C ARG A 167 13.39 5.57 -10.16
N THR A 168 13.64 5.41 -8.88
CA THR A 168 12.73 4.79 -7.93
C THR A 168 12.46 5.75 -6.80
N LEU A 169 11.18 5.91 -6.43
CA LEU A 169 10.80 6.72 -5.28
C LEU A 169 11.38 6.09 -4.01
N PRO A 170 12.19 6.81 -3.24
CA PRO A 170 12.67 6.33 -1.94
C PRO A 170 11.52 6.20 -0.94
N ALA A 171 11.74 5.50 0.16
CA ALA A 171 10.81 5.50 1.29
C ALA A 171 10.60 6.94 1.80
N TYR A 172 9.33 7.30 2.02
CA TYR A 172 8.93 8.66 2.40
C TYR A 172 8.25 8.72 3.77
N HIS A 173 8.51 7.73 4.61
CA HIS A 173 7.95 7.53 5.95
C HIS A 173 8.17 8.69 6.93
N ASP A 174 9.17 9.53 6.69
CA ASP A 174 9.55 10.69 7.50
C ASP A 174 9.53 12.01 6.72
N ASP A 175 9.01 11.98 5.50
CA ASP A 175 8.89 13.16 4.65
C ASP A 175 7.92 14.17 5.25
N ALA A 176 8.32 15.45 5.27
CA ALA A 176 7.50 16.52 5.86
C ALA A 176 6.15 16.68 5.16
N ALA A 177 6.08 16.49 3.82
CA ALA A 177 4.82 16.54 3.09
C ALA A 177 3.90 15.38 3.50
N TYR A 178 4.46 14.18 3.68
CA TYR A 178 3.69 13.01 4.12
C TYR A 178 3.16 13.18 5.56
N ILE A 179 4.00 13.58 6.50
CA ILE A 179 3.59 13.80 7.89
C ILE A 179 2.56 14.94 7.97
N GLY A 180 2.73 16.00 7.18
CA GLY A 180 1.77 17.11 7.09
C GLY A 180 0.42 16.67 6.52
N ALA A 181 0.40 15.86 5.47
CA ALA A 181 -0.83 15.31 4.88
C ALA A 181 -1.57 14.39 5.87
N LEU A 182 -0.84 13.49 6.57
CA LEU A 182 -1.42 12.65 7.61
C LEU A 182 -2.05 13.48 8.73
N LYS A 183 -1.32 14.50 9.22
CA LYS A 183 -1.84 15.42 10.25
C LYS A 183 -3.14 16.08 9.80
N THR A 184 -3.14 16.72 8.64
CA THR A 184 -4.30 17.45 8.12
C THR A 184 -5.52 16.51 7.95
N SER A 185 -5.30 15.33 7.38
CA SER A 185 -6.36 14.33 7.21
C SER A 185 -6.91 13.84 8.55
N LEU A 186 -6.00 13.56 9.50
CA LEU A 186 -6.37 13.08 10.83
C LEU A 186 -7.15 14.13 11.62
N GLU A 187 -6.69 15.39 11.63
CA GLU A 187 -7.39 16.50 12.29
C GLU A 187 -8.79 16.73 11.70
N ALA A 188 -8.92 16.69 10.37
CA ALA A 188 -10.21 16.81 9.70
C ALA A 188 -11.16 15.65 10.06
N SER A 189 -10.66 14.42 10.03
CA SER A 189 -11.45 13.23 10.39
C SER A 189 -11.88 13.24 11.85
N LEU A 190 -10.99 13.60 12.78
CA LEU A 190 -11.31 13.72 14.20
C LEU A 190 -12.34 14.81 14.47
N SER A 191 -12.25 15.94 13.77
CA SER A 191 -13.20 17.05 13.91
C SER A 191 -14.60 16.72 13.40
N ALA A 192 -14.74 15.72 12.54
CA ALA A 192 -16.01 15.25 11.99
C ALA A 192 -16.71 14.22 12.89
N LEU A 193 -16.03 13.72 13.94
CA LEU A 193 -16.63 12.78 14.89
C LEU A 193 -17.62 13.50 15.81
N ASP A 194 -18.63 12.79 16.25
CA ASP A 194 -19.61 13.22 17.26
C ASP A 194 -19.12 12.95 18.70
N PHE A 195 -17.91 12.43 18.86
CA PHE A 195 -17.27 12.15 20.13
C PHE A 195 -15.77 12.50 20.12
N GLU A 196 -15.21 12.82 21.24
CA GLU A 196 -13.76 12.96 21.43
C GLU A 196 -13.14 11.60 21.80
N PRO A 197 -12.20 11.04 21.01
CA PRO A 197 -11.56 9.78 21.35
C PRO A 197 -10.59 9.95 22.53
N GLU A 198 -10.68 9.03 23.50
CA GLU A 198 -9.79 8.93 24.65
C GLU A 198 -8.40 8.42 24.23
N ALA A 199 -8.35 7.58 23.19
CA ALA A 199 -7.11 7.12 22.58
C ALA A 199 -7.22 7.11 21.03
N ILE A 200 -6.11 7.45 20.37
CA ILE A 200 -5.95 7.29 18.92
C ILE A 200 -4.95 6.17 18.69
N VAL A 201 -5.40 5.08 18.09
CA VAL A 201 -4.56 3.94 17.71
C VAL A 201 -4.08 4.15 16.28
N ILE A 202 -2.79 4.01 16.05
CA ILE A 202 -2.24 3.96 14.70
C ILE A 202 -1.75 2.54 14.41
N SER A 203 -2.31 1.95 13.36
CA SER A 203 -2.06 0.57 12.99
C SER A 203 -1.24 0.49 11.71
N PHE A 204 -0.13 -0.21 11.76
CA PHE A 204 0.68 -0.58 10.60
C PHE A 204 0.46 -2.05 10.26
N HIS A 205 0.70 -2.45 9.02
CA HIS A 205 0.67 -3.87 8.69
C HIS A 205 1.75 -4.62 9.47
N GLY A 206 1.40 -5.72 10.10
CA GLY A 206 2.35 -6.57 10.81
C GLY A 206 3.37 -7.22 9.87
N MET A 207 4.56 -7.46 10.38
CA MET A 207 5.61 -8.22 9.71
C MET A 207 6.18 -9.26 10.67
N PRO A 208 6.67 -10.42 10.19
CA PRO A 208 7.39 -11.33 11.05
C PRO A 208 8.58 -10.64 11.72
N GLU A 209 8.69 -10.73 13.05
CA GLU A 209 9.78 -10.11 13.83
C GLU A 209 11.17 -10.46 13.27
N ARG A 210 11.31 -11.66 12.69
CA ARG A 210 12.52 -12.10 12.01
C ARG A 210 13.03 -11.12 10.96
N THR A 211 12.14 -10.42 10.23
CA THR A 211 12.54 -9.46 9.19
C THR A 211 13.31 -8.29 9.79
N LEU A 212 12.90 -7.79 10.95
CA LEU A 212 13.62 -6.76 11.71
C LEU A 212 15.06 -7.21 12.04
N HIS A 213 15.20 -8.45 12.55
CA HIS A 213 16.52 -8.99 12.91
C HIS A 213 17.42 -9.25 11.69
N LEU A 214 16.83 -9.39 10.50
CA LEU A 214 17.56 -9.49 9.23
C LEU A 214 17.91 -8.14 8.61
N GLY A 215 17.52 -7.03 9.25
CA GLY A 215 17.87 -5.68 8.83
C GLY A 215 16.84 -5.01 7.93
N ASP A 216 15.58 -5.54 7.82
CA ASP A 216 14.50 -4.81 7.16
C ASP A 216 14.15 -3.56 8.01
N PRO A 217 14.19 -2.34 7.44
CA PRO A 217 14.01 -1.12 8.20
C PRO A 217 12.55 -0.82 8.56
N TYR A 218 11.59 -1.66 8.14
CA TYR A 218 10.14 -1.40 8.23
C TYR A 218 9.70 -0.96 9.62
N HIS A 219 10.04 -1.73 10.65
CA HIS A 219 9.68 -1.40 12.04
C HIS A 219 10.19 -0.02 12.46
N CYS A 220 11.45 0.30 12.13
CA CYS A 220 12.05 1.59 12.45
C CYS A 220 11.36 2.74 11.70
N HIS A 221 10.96 2.52 10.43
CA HIS A 221 10.20 3.47 9.65
C HIS A 221 8.81 3.71 10.24
N CYS A 222 8.09 2.66 10.65
CA CYS A 222 6.79 2.76 11.33
C CYS A 222 6.90 3.59 12.62
N GLN A 223 7.88 3.26 13.48
CA GLN A 223 8.12 3.99 14.72
C GLN A 223 8.49 5.46 14.49
N LYS A 224 9.25 5.74 13.42
CA LYS A 224 9.62 7.12 13.07
C LYS A 224 8.42 7.92 12.58
N THR A 225 7.59 7.33 11.69
CA THR A 225 6.32 7.93 11.26
C THR A 225 5.43 8.25 12.47
N ALA A 226 5.23 7.28 13.35
CA ALA A 226 4.42 7.42 14.56
C ALA A 226 4.88 8.57 15.44
N ARG A 227 6.17 8.63 15.74
CA ARG A 227 6.76 9.68 16.56
C ARG A 227 6.62 11.06 15.93
N LEU A 228 6.91 11.20 14.62
CA LEU A 228 6.80 12.47 13.92
C LEU A 228 5.35 12.94 13.83
N LEU A 229 4.41 12.03 13.57
CA LEU A 229 2.99 12.36 13.55
C LEU A 229 2.48 12.75 14.94
N SER A 230 2.86 12.01 15.98
CA SER A 230 2.54 12.36 17.37
C SER A 230 3.03 13.76 17.77
N GLN A 231 4.28 14.08 17.39
CA GLN A 231 4.85 15.42 17.59
C GLN A 231 4.08 16.50 16.82
N ALA A 232 3.75 16.24 15.55
CA ALA A 232 3.01 17.18 14.72
C ALA A 232 1.59 17.44 15.23
N MET A 233 0.95 16.40 15.79
CA MET A 233 -0.39 16.47 16.40
C MET A 233 -0.39 17.08 17.81
N GLY A 234 0.77 17.14 18.49
CA GLY A 234 0.85 17.50 19.91
C GLY A 234 0.12 16.54 20.84
N ARG A 235 -0.05 15.28 20.42
CA ARG A 235 -0.85 14.26 21.08
C ARG A 235 -0.19 12.90 20.98
N GLU A 236 -0.27 12.10 22.03
CA GLU A 236 0.22 10.72 22.01
C GLU A 236 -0.65 9.84 21.12
N LEU A 237 0.00 8.99 20.32
CA LEU A 237 -0.63 8.01 19.45
C LEU A 237 -0.19 6.61 19.87
N VAL A 238 -1.13 5.69 19.97
CA VAL A 238 -0.88 4.30 20.38
C VAL A 238 -0.47 3.49 19.15
N VAL A 239 0.78 3.05 19.08
CA VAL A 239 1.31 2.28 17.94
C VAL A 239 0.93 0.82 18.07
N SER A 240 0.49 0.22 16.95
CA SER A 240 0.18 -1.22 16.87
C SER A 240 0.43 -1.77 15.46
N PHE A 241 0.40 -3.11 15.33
CA PHE A 241 0.62 -3.85 14.09
C PHE A 241 -0.50 -4.85 13.86
N GLN A 242 -1.16 -4.76 12.69
CA GLN A 242 -2.31 -5.60 12.31
C GLN A 242 -1.93 -6.83 11.48
N SER A 243 -2.91 -7.67 11.15
CA SER A 243 -2.81 -8.75 10.16
C SER A 243 -1.81 -9.85 10.53
N ARG A 244 -1.76 -10.25 11.78
CA ARG A 244 -0.94 -11.40 12.22
C ARG A 244 -1.38 -12.69 11.55
N PHE A 245 -0.43 -13.47 11.07
CA PHE A 245 -0.71 -14.68 10.33
C PHE A 245 0.22 -15.85 10.68
N GLY A 246 -0.35 -17.03 10.90
CA GLY A 246 0.40 -18.26 11.14
C GLY A 246 1.07 -18.30 12.54
N ARG A 247 2.16 -19.09 12.66
CA ARG A 247 2.81 -19.38 13.96
C ARG A 247 4.10 -18.60 14.21
N ALA A 248 4.51 -17.77 13.27
CA ALA A 248 5.71 -16.95 13.45
C ALA A 248 5.47 -15.91 14.55
N LYS A 249 6.54 -15.45 15.17
CA LYS A 249 6.48 -14.25 16.00
C LYS A 249 6.41 -13.03 15.09
N TRP A 250 5.45 -12.13 15.36
CA TRP A 250 5.20 -10.92 14.60
C TRP A 250 5.62 -9.69 15.39
N LEU A 251 5.73 -8.55 14.70
CA LEU A 251 5.95 -7.26 15.35
C LEU A 251 4.80 -6.98 16.33
N GLU A 252 5.14 -6.43 17.48
CA GLU A 252 4.23 -6.12 18.58
C GLU A 252 4.25 -4.62 18.92
N PRO A 253 3.20 -4.12 19.61
CA PRO A 253 1.97 -4.83 20.02
C PRO A 253 1.03 -5.05 18.84
N ALA A 254 0.25 -6.14 18.89
CA ALA A 254 -0.76 -6.41 17.86
C ALA A 254 -1.97 -5.48 18.01
N THR A 255 -2.60 -5.12 16.89
CA THR A 255 -3.72 -4.16 16.91
C THR A 255 -4.93 -4.71 17.62
N ASP A 256 -5.34 -5.95 17.33
CA ASP A 256 -6.44 -6.63 18.01
C ASP A 256 -6.23 -6.71 19.53
N ASP A 257 -5.05 -7.16 19.99
CA ASP A 257 -4.72 -7.20 21.42
C ASP A 257 -4.73 -5.79 22.03
N THR A 258 -4.28 -4.77 21.30
CA THR A 258 -4.19 -3.39 21.77
C THR A 258 -5.57 -2.78 21.99
N ILE A 259 -6.49 -2.90 21.03
CA ILE A 259 -7.85 -2.34 21.16
C ILE A 259 -8.66 -3.06 22.24
N MET A 260 -8.56 -4.40 22.32
CA MET A 260 -9.20 -5.17 23.38
C MET A 260 -8.66 -4.81 24.77
N ARG A 261 -7.33 -4.64 24.90
CA ARG A 261 -6.71 -4.21 26.15
C ARG A 261 -7.19 -2.83 26.58
N LEU A 262 -7.23 -1.86 25.66
CA LEU A 262 -7.73 -0.51 25.97
C LEU A 262 -9.16 -0.55 26.49
N ALA A 263 -10.06 -1.32 25.86
CA ALA A 263 -11.44 -1.48 26.33
C ALA A 263 -11.52 -2.10 27.73
N ARG A 264 -10.75 -3.17 27.99
CA ARG A 264 -10.68 -3.83 29.33
C ARG A 264 -10.12 -2.91 30.42
N GLU A 265 -9.18 -2.04 30.07
CA GLU A 265 -8.61 -1.03 30.98
C GLU A 265 -9.54 0.17 31.21
N GLY A 266 -10.70 0.19 30.55
CA GLY A 266 -11.76 1.18 30.81
C GLY A 266 -11.88 2.27 29.74
N THR A 267 -11.05 2.30 28.70
CA THR A 267 -11.18 3.21 27.55
C THR A 267 -12.49 2.92 26.80
N LYS A 268 -13.36 3.93 26.67
CA LYS A 268 -14.67 3.79 26.06
C LYS A 268 -14.75 4.28 24.63
N LYS A 269 -13.85 5.17 24.23
CA LYS A 269 -13.91 5.86 22.94
C LYS A 269 -12.54 5.84 22.28
N ILE A 270 -12.44 5.21 21.11
CA ILE A 270 -11.19 5.20 20.35
C ILE A 270 -11.41 5.62 18.89
N ALA A 271 -10.37 6.18 18.30
CA ALA A 271 -10.24 6.30 16.86
C ALA A 271 -9.04 5.45 16.39
N ILE A 272 -9.15 4.84 15.23
CA ILE A 272 -8.06 4.06 14.64
C ILE A 272 -7.75 4.55 13.23
N PHE A 273 -6.45 4.59 12.92
CA PHE A 273 -5.91 5.09 11.66
C PHE A 273 -4.77 4.23 11.16
N ALA A 274 -4.66 4.05 9.83
CA ALA A 274 -3.66 3.18 9.21
C ALA A 274 -2.66 3.97 8.32
N PRO A 275 -1.66 4.67 8.90
CA PRO A 275 -0.76 5.54 8.12
C PRO A 275 0.15 4.78 7.15
N GLY A 276 0.37 3.49 7.33
CA GLY A 276 1.17 2.66 6.42
C GLY A 276 0.51 2.35 5.08
N PHE A 277 -0.77 2.68 4.93
CA PHE A 277 -1.54 2.43 3.72
C PHE A 277 -1.82 3.75 2.99
N SER A 278 -1.46 3.81 1.70
CA SER A 278 -1.74 4.99 0.88
C SER A 278 -3.21 5.11 0.52
N VAL A 279 -3.90 3.99 0.44
CA VAL A 279 -5.33 3.89 0.12
C VAL A 279 -6.02 2.82 0.96
N ASP A 280 -7.32 2.96 1.15
CA ASP A 280 -8.15 1.95 1.79
C ASP A 280 -8.18 0.65 1.01
N CYS A 281 -8.16 -0.45 1.74
CA CYS A 281 -8.08 -1.80 1.21
C CYS A 281 -8.80 -2.79 2.12
N LEU A 282 -8.64 -4.08 1.85
CA LEU A 282 -9.26 -5.14 2.67
C LEU A 282 -8.82 -5.01 4.14
N GLU A 283 -7.54 -4.82 4.36
CA GLU A 283 -6.91 -4.77 5.67
C GLU A 283 -7.34 -3.54 6.50
N THR A 284 -7.75 -2.46 5.86
CA THR A 284 -8.23 -1.27 6.57
C THR A 284 -9.74 -1.31 6.80
N LEU A 285 -10.50 -1.74 5.80
CA LEU A 285 -11.96 -1.70 5.86
C LEU A 285 -12.56 -2.93 6.55
N GLU A 286 -12.07 -4.14 6.27
CA GLU A 286 -12.61 -5.35 6.89
C GLU A 286 -11.99 -5.61 8.25
N GLU A 287 -10.66 -5.55 8.38
CA GLU A 287 -9.98 -5.88 9.63
C GLU A 287 -10.10 -4.73 10.66
N LEU A 288 -9.77 -3.47 10.27
CA LEU A 288 -9.83 -2.36 11.23
C LEU A 288 -11.24 -1.80 11.39
N ALA A 289 -11.94 -1.44 10.28
CA ALA A 289 -13.22 -0.76 10.41
C ALA A 289 -14.35 -1.68 10.87
N MET A 290 -14.36 -2.97 10.49
CA MET A 290 -15.41 -3.92 10.87
C MET A 290 -15.01 -4.78 12.07
N GLN A 291 -14.00 -5.66 11.92
CA GLN A 291 -13.62 -6.59 12.98
C GLN A 291 -13.08 -5.86 14.22
N GLY A 292 -12.26 -4.81 14.03
CA GLY A 292 -11.75 -4.01 15.15
C GLY A 292 -12.86 -3.34 15.94
N HIS A 293 -13.91 -2.87 15.28
CA HIS A 293 -15.09 -2.31 15.94
C HIS A 293 -15.81 -3.36 16.78
N GLU A 294 -16.12 -4.52 16.18
CA GLU A 294 -16.78 -5.64 16.90
C GLU A 294 -15.97 -6.05 18.14
N GLN A 295 -14.66 -6.24 18.00
CA GLN A 295 -13.78 -6.63 19.10
C GLN A 295 -13.73 -5.59 20.22
N PHE A 296 -13.72 -4.29 19.88
CA PHE A 296 -13.72 -3.22 20.89
C PHE A 296 -15.03 -3.15 21.66
N GLU A 297 -16.17 -3.29 20.99
CA GLU A 297 -17.50 -3.32 21.61
C GLU A 297 -17.69 -4.54 22.52
N GLU A 298 -17.26 -5.73 22.06
CA GLU A 298 -17.32 -6.97 22.85
C GLU A 298 -16.58 -6.86 24.19
N GLU A 299 -15.49 -6.08 24.24
CA GLU A 299 -14.70 -5.84 25.43
C GLU A 299 -15.16 -4.60 26.23
N GLY A 300 -16.31 -4.03 25.88
CA GLY A 300 -16.97 -2.97 26.62
C GLY A 300 -16.65 -1.54 26.18
N GLY A 301 -16.06 -1.36 25.01
CA GLY A 301 -15.99 -0.06 24.32
C GLY A 301 -17.37 0.43 23.89
N THR A 302 -17.53 1.71 23.64
CA THR A 302 -18.84 2.30 23.29
C THR A 302 -18.83 3.14 22.02
N HIS A 303 -17.67 3.68 21.63
CA HIS A 303 -17.51 4.49 20.43
C HIS A 303 -16.20 4.11 19.75
N TYR A 304 -16.32 3.74 18.51
CA TYR A 304 -15.19 3.34 17.68
C TYR A 304 -15.27 4.06 16.32
N ALA A 305 -14.21 4.71 15.90
CA ALA A 305 -14.14 5.34 14.60
C ALA A 305 -12.90 4.87 13.84
N TYR A 306 -13.11 4.25 12.69
CA TYR A 306 -12.05 4.07 11.70
C TYR A 306 -11.90 5.37 10.90
N LEU A 307 -10.67 5.91 10.82
CA LEU A 307 -10.36 7.11 10.06
C LEU A 307 -9.73 6.71 8.73
N PRO A 308 -10.28 7.18 7.58
CA PRO A 308 -9.84 6.75 6.24
C PRO A 308 -8.37 7.04 5.96
N CYS A 309 -7.74 6.23 5.11
CA CYS A 309 -6.45 6.52 4.52
C CYS A 309 -6.50 7.82 3.68
N LEU A 310 -5.35 8.30 3.21
CA LEU A 310 -5.28 9.51 2.37
C LEU A 310 -6.04 9.35 1.06
N ASN A 311 -6.11 8.13 0.50
CA ASN A 311 -6.80 7.82 -0.73
C ASN A 311 -6.39 8.77 -1.88
N ASP A 312 -7.34 9.17 -2.71
CA ASP A 312 -7.21 10.17 -3.76
C ASP A 312 -7.71 11.57 -3.34
N SER A 313 -7.72 11.83 -2.01
CA SER A 313 -8.09 13.14 -1.46
C SER A 313 -7.15 14.26 -1.91
N GLU A 314 -7.62 15.50 -1.94
CA GLU A 314 -6.80 16.66 -2.32
C GLU A 314 -5.49 16.73 -1.51
N VAL A 315 -5.58 16.57 -0.19
CA VAL A 315 -4.43 16.61 0.72
C VAL A 315 -3.44 15.44 0.45
N GLY A 316 -3.97 14.26 0.14
CA GLY A 316 -3.16 13.10 -0.27
C GLY A 316 -2.48 13.34 -1.61
N MET A 317 -3.19 13.93 -2.56
CA MET A 317 -2.64 14.20 -3.89
C MET A 317 -1.65 15.37 -3.89
N ASP A 318 -1.81 16.37 -3.04
CA ASP A 318 -0.81 17.43 -2.84
C ASP A 318 0.52 16.83 -2.36
N MET A 319 0.46 15.89 -1.43
CA MET A 319 1.62 15.16 -0.95
C MET A 319 2.27 14.33 -2.06
N VAL A 320 1.48 13.52 -2.78
CA VAL A 320 2.00 12.67 -3.87
C VAL A 320 2.64 13.52 -4.96
N GLU A 321 2.01 14.62 -5.38
CA GLU A 321 2.56 15.55 -6.36
C GLU A 321 3.90 16.15 -5.89
N ALA A 322 3.97 16.63 -4.65
CA ALA A 322 5.17 17.24 -4.10
C ALA A 322 6.36 16.26 -4.11
N ILE A 323 6.14 15.02 -3.67
CA ILE A 323 7.16 13.98 -3.64
C ILE A 323 7.58 13.59 -5.07
N VAL A 324 6.62 13.36 -5.97
CA VAL A 324 6.89 12.98 -7.36
C VAL A 324 7.66 14.08 -8.09
N ARG A 325 7.26 15.36 -7.99
CA ARG A 325 7.97 16.47 -8.64
C ARG A 325 9.40 16.59 -8.15
N ARG A 326 9.65 16.39 -6.87
CA ARG A 326 11.01 16.39 -6.31
C ARG A 326 11.89 15.31 -6.93
N GLU A 327 11.37 14.08 -7.08
CA GLU A 327 12.10 12.97 -7.69
C GLU A 327 12.26 13.11 -9.22
N LEU A 328 11.43 13.93 -9.86
CA LEU A 328 11.56 14.27 -11.28
C LEU A 328 12.47 15.48 -11.55
N ALA A 329 13.03 16.12 -10.53
CA ALA A 329 13.92 17.27 -10.70
C ALA A 329 15.06 16.96 -11.69
N GLY A 330 15.26 17.86 -12.67
CA GLY A 330 16.21 17.68 -13.76
C GLY A 330 15.74 16.71 -14.87
N TRP A 331 14.53 16.16 -14.77
CA TRP A 331 13.85 15.47 -15.86
C TRP A 331 12.73 16.33 -16.45
N ILE A 332 12.02 17.07 -15.58
CA ILE A 332 11.01 18.09 -15.93
C ILE A 332 11.56 19.48 -15.61
#